data_dfbfb40e47fe88e4560dc11cf18baeae
#
_entry.id   dfbfb40e47fe88e4560dc11cf18baeae
#
_cell.length_a   1.000
_cell.length_b   1.000
_cell.length_c   1.000
_cell.angle_alpha   90.00
_cell.angle_beta   90.00
_cell.angle_gamma   90.00
#
_symmetry.space_group_name_H-M   'P 1'
#
loop_
_entity.id
_entity.type
_entity.pdbx_description
1 polymer ?
#
loop_
_entity_poly.entity_id
_entity_poly.type
_entity_poly.pdbx_seq_one_letter_code
_entity_poly.pdbx_strand_id
1 'polypeptide(L)'
;MNLVAWVCWLNAALLAGATAIASAGAQPLDKVSFGTNWVAEAEHGGFYQAVADGTYRKYGLDVTIVPGGPQVNNRILVPVGKMDFGMVAGTLQSFDAAAQNIPTVSVAAMFQKDPQVLLAHPGQGIEKIEDLKKLTLFVSPEARVNYLQWLKADFGFREDQVKPYTFNPQPFLADKRSAMQGYVTSEPFAVEKQSGIKPKIFLLADYGYDTYSTLIETRRELTQTKPDLVQRFVDASIVGWYNYLYGDNRAANALIKKHNPEMSDELLAYSVATMKAYGIVDSGDARNLGIGAMTDARIKSFFDKMVRAGVVKRDLDYRQSYTLQFVNKRVGAELRPKN
;
A
#
# COMPACT_ATOMS: atom_id res chain seq x y z
N MET A 1 -49.60 37.08 -83.53
CA MET A 1 -48.35 37.59 -82.99
C MET A 1 -48.42 37.44 -81.48
N ASN A 2 -48.04 36.26 -80.93
CA ASN A 2 -48.18 35.99 -79.53
C ASN A 2 -46.86 35.44 -79.01
N LEU A 3 -46.22 36.19 -78.15
CA LEU A 3 -45.01 35.72 -77.36
C LEU A 3 -45.55 34.95 -76.16
N VAL A 4 -45.09 33.72 -76.02
CA VAL A 4 -45.30 32.89 -74.83
C VAL A 4 -44.06 33.00 -73.97
N ALA A 5 -44.21 33.49 -72.75
CA ALA A 5 -43.17 33.55 -71.71
C ALA A 5 -43.10 32.23 -70.98
N TRP A 6 -41.91 31.65 -70.92
CA TRP A 6 -41.61 30.49 -70.07
C TRP A 6 -41.03 30.94 -68.70
N VAL A 7 -41.74 30.56 -67.61
CA VAL A 7 -41.27 30.78 -66.23
C VAL A 7 -40.60 29.49 -65.76
N CYS A 8 -39.34 29.57 -65.54
CA CYS A 8 -38.57 28.48 -64.88
C CYS A 8 -38.73 28.57 -63.37
N TRP A 9 -39.29 27.53 -62.77
CA TRP A 9 -39.27 27.32 -61.32
C TRP A 9 -37.99 26.63 -60.93
N LEU A 10 -37.12 27.32 -60.17
CA LEU A 10 -35.98 26.73 -59.46
C LEU A 10 -36.46 26.27 -58.06
N ASN A 11 -36.54 24.97 -57.84
CA ASN A 11 -36.74 24.38 -56.54
C ASN A 11 -35.36 24.28 -55.86
N ALA A 12 -35.09 25.15 -54.91
CA ALA A 12 -33.95 25.02 -53.98
C ALA A 12 -34.33 24.06 -52.85
N ALA A 13 -33.86 22.82 -52.92
CA ALA A 13 -33.94 21.86 -51.83
C ALA A 13 -32.88 22.19 -50.77
N LEU A 14 -33.26 22.81 -49.67
CA LEU A 14 -32.45 22.96 -48.47
C LEU A 14 -32.34 21.58 -47.77
N LEU A 15 -31.24 20.89 -47.97
CA LEU A 15 -30.85 19.75 -47.10
C LEU A 15 -30.40 20.31 -45.74
N ALA A 16 -31.30 20.30 -44.78
CA ALA A 16 -30.96 20.49 -43.38
C ALA A 16 -30.22 19.21 -42.87
N GLY A 17 -28.89 19.23 -42.92
CA GLY A 17 -28.06 18.21 -42.29
C GLY A 17 -28.17 18.33 -40.77
N ALA A 18 -29.07 17.56 -40.16
CA ALA A 18 -29.08 17.36 -38.71
C ALA A 18 -27.82 16.53 -38.31
N THR A 19 -26.75 17.21 -37.92
CA THR A 19 -25.65 16.56 -37.21
C THR A 19 -26.16 16.09 -35.84
N ALA A 20 -26.50 14.82 -35.76
CA ALA A 20 -26.73 14.15 -34.50
C ALA A 20 -25.41 14.16 -33.70
N ILE A 21 -25.28 15.12 -32.79
CA ILE A 21 -24.25 15.08 -31.75
C ILE A 21 -24.65 13.88 -30.87
N ALA A 22 -24.08 12.73 -31.17
CA ALA A 22 -24.13 11.60 -30.25
C ALA A 22 -23.48 12.08 -28.95
N SER A 23 -24.27 12.41 -27.94
CA SER A 23 -23.82 12.53 -26.58
C SER A 23 -23.15 11.21 -26.24
N ALA A 24 -21.82 11.20 -26.15
CA ALA A 24 -21.09 10.09 -25.60
C ALA A 24 -21.58 9.94 -24.13
N GLY A 25 -22.60 9.10 -23.97
CA GLY A 25 -23.07 8.74 -22.63
C GLY A 25 -21.88 8.24 -21.84
N ALA A 26 -21.58 8.89 -20.69
CA ALA A 26 -20.54 8.45 -19.82
C ALA A 26 -20.77 6.96 -19.53
N GLN A 27 -19.80 6.11 -19.88
CA GLN A 27 -19.90 4.69 -19.58
C GLN A 27 -20.08 4.53 -18.07
N PRO A 28 -20.97 3.64 -17.61
CA PRO A 28 -21.15 3.40 -16.19
C PRO A 28 -19.82 2.94 -15.58
N LEU A 29 -19.49 3.51 -14.41
CA LEU A 29 -18.27 3.14 -13.69
C LEU A 29 -18.39 1.71 -13.16
N ASP A 30 -17.31 0.94 -13.27
CA ASP A 30 -17.22 -0.34 -12.59
C ASP A 30 -17.13 -0.14 -11.08
N LYS A 31 -18.04 -0.74 -10.33
CA LYS A 31 -18.02 -0.73 -8.88
C LYS A 31 -16.94 -1.68 -8.38
N VAL A 32 -16.06 -1.18 -7.52
CA VAL A 32 -14.92 -1.91 -6.97
C VAL A 32 -14.87 -1.71 -5.46
N SER A 33 -14.72 -2.80 -4.72
CA SER A 33 -14.48 -2.81 -3.27
C SER A 33 -13.02 -3.10 -2.96
N PHE A 34 -12.42 -2.28 -2.09
CA PHE A 34 -11.04 -2.44 -1.62
C PHE A 34 -10.98 -2.40 -0.09
N GLY A 35 -10.54 -3.50 0.52
CA GLY A 35 -10.37 -3.61 1.97
C GLY A 35 -8.95 -3.30 2.41
N THR A 36 -8.79 -2.33 3.33
CA THR A 36 -7.49 -2.12 3.99
C THR A 36 -7.30 -3.14 5.12
N ASN A 37 -6.05 -3.35 5.53
CA ASN A 37 -5.70 -4.28 6.61
C ASN A 37 -5.84 -3.66 8.00
N TRP A 38 -5.89 -2.33 8.10
CA TRP A 38 -5.95 -1.58 9.35
C TRP A 38 -6.95 -0.43 9.25
N VAL A 39 -7.18 0.30 10.36
CA VAL A 39 -7.94 1.54 10.38
C VAL A 39 -7.32 2.57 9.43
N ALA A 40 -8.11 3.54 8.97
CA ALA A 40 -7.64 4.54 8.02
C ALA A 40 -6.47 5.34 8.60
N GLU A 41 -5.40 5.44 7.83
CA GLU A 41 -4.15 6.10 8.21
C GLU A 41 -3.37 6.58 6.97
N ALA A 42 -2.29 7.33 7.15
CA ALA A 42 -1.48 7.87 6.05
C ALA A 42 -0.85 6.77 5.17
N GLU A 43 -0.62 5.59 5.73
CA GLU A 43 -0.10 4.38 5.06
C GLU A 43 -1.09 3.79 4.03
N HIS A 44 -2.34 4.28 4.03
CA HIS A 44 -3.35 4.02 3.00
C HIS A 44 -3.57 5.21 2.07
N GLY A 45 -2.82 6.30 2.27
CA GLY A 45 -3.07 7.62 1.72
C GLY A 45 -3.22 7.68 0.21
N GLY A 46 -2.43 6.92 -0.55
CA GLY A 46 -2.54 6.88 -2.02
C GLY A 46 -3.89 6.37 -2.52
N PHE A 47 -4.48 5.39 -1.84
CA PHE A 47 -5.80 4.87 -2.18
C PHE A 47 -6.89 5.91 -1.87
N TYR A 48 -6.81 6.55 -0.70
CA TYR A 48 -7.70 7.65 -0.32
C TYR A 48 -7.58 8.85 -1.26
N GLN A 49 -6.35 9.14 -1.73
CA GLN A 49 -6.09 10.19 -2.71
C GLN A 49 -6.79 9.90 -4.03
N ALA A 50 -6.67 8.68 -4.54
CA ALA A 50 -7.29 8.29 -5.80
C ALA A 50 -8.84 8.34 -5.75
N VAL A 51 -9.44 8.15 -4.56
CA VAL A 51 -10.87 8.41 -4.34
C VAL A 51 -11.13 9.91 -4.31
N ALA A 52 -10.38 10.68 -3.53
CA ALA A 52 -10.63 12.08 -3.22
C ALA A 52 -10.47 13.00 -4.44
N ASP A 53 -9.45 12.77 -5.29
CA ASP A 53 -9.15 13.59 -6.47
C ASP A 53 -9.83 13.07 -7.76
N GLY A 54 -10.62 12.00 -7.62
CA GLY A 54 -11.34 11.39 -8.73
C GLY A 54 -10.47 10.58 -9.69
N THR A 55 -9.23 10.24 -9.31
CA THR A 55 -8.34 9.42 -10.14
C THR A 55 -8.99 8.08 -10.47
N TYR A 56 -9.59 7.35 -9.52
CA TYR A 56 -10.31 6.11 -9.83
C TYR A 56 -11.41 6.32 -10.87
N ARG A 57 -12.19 7.42 -10.77
CA ARG A 57 -13.25 7.74 -11.72
C ARG A 57 -12.72 8.00 -13.13
N LYS A 58 -11.54 8.66 -13.24
CA LYS A 58 -10.85 8.86 -14.52
C LYS A 58 -10.43 7.54 -15.18
N TYR A 59 -10.19 6.52 -14.37
CA TYR A 59 -9.92 5.15 -14.82
C TYR A 59 -11.19 4.29 -14.97
N GLY A 60 -12.38 4.89 -14.93
CA GLY A 60 -13.65 4.19 -15.10
C GLY A 60 -14.09 3.36 -13.90
N LEU A 61 -13.60 3.67 -12.70
CA LEU A 61 -13.85 2.91 -11.47
C LEU A 61 -14.61 3.76 -10.44
N ASP A 62 -15.58 3.14 -9.76
CA ASP A 62 -16.23 3.67 -8.55
C ASP A 62 -15.77 2.82 -7.35
N VAL A 63 -14.69 3.28 -6.69
CA VAL A 63 -14.01 2.51 -5.64
C VAL A 63 -14.55 2.88 -4.27
N THR A 64 -14.96 1.87 -3.52
CA THR A 64 -15.30 1.96 -2.09
C THR A 64 -14.17 1.37 -1.26
N ILE A 65 -13.54 2.20 -0.42
CA ILE A 65 -12.56 1.72 0.57
C ILE A 65 -13.30 1.26 1.82
N VAL A 66 -13.02 0.03 2.25
CA VAL A 66 -13.55 -0.58 3.48
C VAL A 66 -12.40 -0.67 4.49
N PRO A 67 -12.37 0.20 5.52
CA PRO A 67 -11.32 0.14 6.54
C PRO A 67 -11.29 -1.18 7.29
N GLY A 68 -10.09 -1.68 7.58
CA GLY A 68 -9.86 -2.78 8.49
C GLY A 68 -9.77 -2.31 9.94
N GLY A 69 -9.11 -3.10 10.78
CA GLY A 69 -8.88 -2.78 12.18
C GLY A 69 -8.49 -4.00 13.00
N PRO A 70 -8.26 -3.84 14.32
CA PRO A 70 -7.77 -4.93 15.18
C PRO A 70 -8.64 -6.18 15.19
N GLN A 71 -9.95 -6.02 14.95
CA GLN A 71 -10.95 -7.10 14.95
C GLN A 71 -11.59 -7.32 13.56
N VAL A 72 -11.09 -6.65 12.52
CA VAL A 72 -11.65 -6.67 11.17
C VAL A 72 -10.59 -7.20 10.20
N ASN A 73 -10.84 -8.39 9.67
CA ASN A 73 -9.98 -9.01 8.67
C ASN A 73 -10.68 -8.99 7.30
N ASN A 74 -10.54 -7.89 6.57
CA ASN A 74 -11.10 -7.75 5.22
C ASN A 74 -10.52 -8.76 4.22
N ARG A 75 -9.32 -9.25 4.48
CA ARG A 75 -8.60 -10.14 3.60
C ARG A 75 -9.34 -11.47 3.36
N ILE A 76 -10.05 -12.00 4.35
CA ILE A 76 -10.84 -13.23 4.21
C ILE A 76 -12.03 -13.09 3.23
N LEU A 77 -12.43 -11.86 2.92
CA LEU A 77 -13.54 -11.57 2.00
C LEU A 77 -13.11 -11.62 0.53
N VAL A 78 -11.79 -11.49 0.26
CA VAL A 78 -11.25 -11.49 -1.11
C VAL A 78 -11.42 -12.84 -1.79
N PRO A 79 -10.94 -13.98 -1.23
CA PRO A 79 -11.02 -15.27 -1.90
C PRO A 79 -12.46 -15.76 -2.14
N VAL A 80 -13.41 -15.29 -1.34
CA VAL A 80 -14.84 -15.67 -1.46
C VAL A 80 -15.64 -14.69 -2.34
N GLY A 81 -14.99 -13.71 -2.96
CA GLY A 81 -15.63 -12.78 -3.90
C GLY A 81 -16.52 -11.72 -3.27
N LYS A 82 -16.49 -11.55 -1.95
CA LYS A 82 -17.22 -10.47 -1.24
C LYS A 82 -16.47 -9.15 -1.22
N MET A 83 -15.22 -9.16 -1.66
CA MET A 83 -14.36 -8.00 -1.85
C MET A 83 -13.50 -8.24 -3.09
N ASP A 84 -13.32 -7.21 -3.92
CA ASP A 84 -12.59 -7.34 -5.17
C ASP A 84 -11.09 -7.32 -4.95
N PHE A 85 -10.62 -6.39 -4.12
CA PHE A 85 -9.22 -6.24 -3.76
C PHE A 85 -9.06 -6.14 -2.25
N GLY A 86 -7.92 -6.61 -1.76
CA GLY A 86 -7.51 -6.49 -0.37
C GLY A 86 -6.10 -5.95 -0.24
N MET A 87 -5.77 -5.42 0.93
CA MET A 87 -4.43 -4.99 1.27
C MET A 87 -3.74 -6.04 2.13
N VAL A 88 -2.53 -6.39 1.74
CA VAL A 88 -1.64 -7.31 2.45
C VAL A 88 -0.51 -6.51 3.08
N ALA A 89 -0.21 -6.75 4.34
CA ALA A 89 0.82 -6.00 5.06
C ALA A 89 2.22 -6.21 4.47
N GLY A 90 2.55 -7.42 4.03
CA GLY A 90 3.86 -7.72 3.44
C GLY A 90 3.90 -9.04 2.70
N THR A 91 4.99 -9.28 1.96
CA THR A 91 5.19 -10.46 1.10
C THR A 91 5.02 -11.79 1.85
N LEU A 92 5.35 -11.82 3.15
CA LEU A 92 5.20 -13.04 3.95
C LEU A 92 3.74 -13.51 4.03
N GLN A 93 2.79 -12.58 4.16
CA GLN A 93 1.36 -12.94 4.16
C GLN A 93 0.88 -13.48 2.79
N SER A 94 1.53 -13.05 1.70
CA SER A 94 1.25 -13.61 0.37
C SER A 94 1.81 -15.03 0.25
N PHE A 95 2.97 -15.31 0.85
CA PHE A 95 3.52 -16.67 0.96
C PHE A 95 2.61 -17.59 1.79
N ASP A 96 2.07 -17.07 2.91
CA ASP A 96 1.14 -17.83 3.75
C ASP A 96 -0.14 -18.19 2.99
N ALA A 97 -0.68 -17.29 2.17
CA ALA A 97 -1.83 -17.58 1.33
C ALA A 97 -1.52 -18.68 0.31
N ALA A 98 -0.37 -18.61 -0.34
CA ALA A 98 0.09 -19.65 -1.27
C ALA A 98 0.29 -21.01 -0.56
N ALA A 99 0.89 -21.00 0.65
CA ALA A 99 1.09 -22.23 1.44
C ALA A 99 -0.23 -22.90 1.87
N GLN A 100 -1.28 -22.11 2.03
CA GLN A 100 -2.62 -22.57 2.40
C GLN A 100 -3.52 -22.83 1.18
N ASN A 101 -2.99 -22.70 -0.05
CA ASN A 101 -3.74 -22.79 -1.31
C ASN A 101 -4.94 -21.82 -1.38
N ILE A 102 -4.84 -20.66 -0.74
CA ILE A 102 -5.85 -19.62 -0.85
C ILE A 102 -5.71 -18.99 -2.25
N PRO A 103 -6.80 -18.91 -3.05
CA PRO A 103 -6.73 -18.54 -4.47
C PRO A 103 -6.59 -17.02 -4.69
N THR A 104 -5.72 -16.36 -3.91
CA THR A 104 -5.37 -14.95 -4.07
C THR A 104 -3.98 -14.79 -4.66
N VAL A 105 -3.69 -13.61 -5.18
CA VAL A 105 -2.40 -13.26 -5.76
C VAL A 105 -2.13 -11.77 -5.56
N SER A 106 -0.91 -11.41 -5.17
CA SER A 106 -0.47 -10.02 -5.10
C SER A 106 -0.18 -9.48 -6.49
N VAL A 107 -0.74 -8.32 -6.81
CA VAL A 107 -0.69 -7.68 -8.14
C VAL A 107 0.12 -6.40 -8.17
N ALA A 108 0.44 -5.79 -7.03
CA ALA A 108 1.31 -4.61 -6.90
C ALA A 108 1.83 -4.49 -5.47
N ALA A 109 2.99 -3.83 -5.29
CA ALA A 109 3.57 -3.51 -3.97
C ALA A 109 3.77 -1.99 -3.85
N MET A 110 2.92 -1.33 -3.06
CA MET A 110 2.99 0.12 -2.93
C MET A 110 4.20 0.56 -2.11
N PHE A 111 4.59 -0.19 -1.09
CA PHE A 111 5.75 0.12 -0.29
C PHE A 111 6.97 -0.70 -0.71
N GLN A 112 8.03 0.01 -1.03
CA GLN A 112 9.33 -0.56 -1.37
C GLN A 112 10.17 -0.89 -0.14
N LYS A 113 9.91 -0.23 0.98
CA LYS A 113 10.46 -0.58 2.29
C LYS A 113 9.31 -0.84 3.26
N ASP A 114 9.41 -1.92 4.00
CA ASP A 114 8.50 -2.16 5.11
C ASP A 114 8.77 -1.10 6.19
N PRO A 115 7.75 -0.38 6.71
CA PRO A 115 7.93 0.68 7.69
C PRO A 115 8.21 0.18 9.11
N GLN A 116 8.29 -1.12 9.34
CA GLN A 116 8.57 -1.73 10.66
C GLN A 116 9.88 -1.25 11.24
N VAL A 117 9.81 -0.81 12.49
CA VAL A 117 10.96 -0.37 13.28
C VAL A 117 11.00 -1.06 14.63
N LEU A 118 12.21 -1.09 15.22
CA LEU A 118 12.38 -1.18 16.66
C LEU A 118 12.79 0.19 17.17
N LEU A 119 12.12 0.68 18.21
CA LEU A 119 12.38 1.95 18.87
C LEU A 119 13.08 1.69 20.20
N ALA A 120 14.16 2.40 20.47
CA ALA A 120 14.87 2.34 21.75
C ALA A 120 14.96 3.72 22.41
N HIS A 121 15.12 3.75 23.74
CA HIS A 121 15.38 4.99 24.45
C HIS A 121 16.75 5.57 24.06
N PRO A 122 16.88 6.89 23.91
CA PRO A 122 18.16 7.54 23.66
C PRO A 122 19.07 7.44 24.90
N GLY A 123 20.39 7.58 24.69
CA GLY A 123 21.35 7.65 25.78
C GLY A 123 21.64 6.32 26.51
N GLN A 124 21.16 5.17 25.96
CA GLN A 124 21.36 3.84 26.56
C GLN A 124 22.56 3.08 25.96
N GLY A 125 23.41 3.72 25.15
CA GLY A 125 24.53 3.06 24.45
C GLY A 125 24.08 2.07 23.38
N ILE A 126 22.87 2.24 22.83
CA ILE A 126 22.30 1.43 21.77
C ILE A 126 22.61 2.14 20.44
N GLU A 127 23.64 1.68 19.71
CA GLU A 127 24.09 2.31 18.47
C GLU A 127 23.75 1.50 17.23
N LYS A 128 23.69 0.20 17.34
CA LYS A 128 23.40 -0.73 16.24
C LYS A 128 22.33 -1.74 16.66
N ILE A 129 21.73 -2.41 15.66
CA ILE A 129 20.60 -3.32 15.90
C ILE A 129 20.96 -4.46 16.86
N GLU A 130 22.21 -4.93 16.86
CA GLU A 130 22.68 -5.99 17.75
C GLU A 130 22.67 -5.57 19.23
N ASP A 131 22.75 -4.27 19.52
CA ASP A 131 22.71 -3.78 20.90
C ASP A 131 21.34 -3.97 21.53
N LEU A 132 20.27 -4.03 20.71
CA LEU A 132 18.90 -4.30 21.16
C LEU A 132 18.76 -5.68 21.83
N LYS A 133 19.70 -6.61 21.62
CA LYS A 133 19.72 -7.91 22.31
C LYS A 133 19.88 -7.80 23.82
N LYS A 134 20.30 -6.65 24.32
CA LYS A 134 20.49 -6.38 25.76
C LYS A 134 19.21 -5.83 26.41
N LEU A 135 18.16 -5.58 25.61
CA LEU A 135 16.93 -4.94 26.03
C LEU A 135 15.75 -5.91 26.06
N THR A 136 14.73 -5.58 26.85
CA THR A 136 13.40 -6.17 26.70
C THR A 136 12.79 -5.70 25.39
N LEU A 137 12.23 -6.60 24.58
CA LEU A 137 11.56 -6.27 23.33
C LEU A 137 10.05 -6.40 23.47
N PHE A 138 9.33 -5.30 23.29
CA PHE A 138 7.88 -5.31 23.19
C PHE A 138 7.48 -5.49 21.73
N VAL A 139 6.97 -6.69 21.36
CA VAL A 139 6.55 -7.02 20.00
C VAL A 139 5.21 -7.75 20.00
N SER A 140 4.41 -7.54 18.96
CA SER A 140 3.10 -8.18 18.82
C SER A 140 3.21 -9.69 18.55
N PRO A 141 2.14 -10.46 18.77
CA PRO A 141 2.11 -11.87 18.41
C PRO A 141 2.44 -12.13 16.93
N GLU A 142 1.96 -11.26 16.03
CA GLU A 142 2.27 -11.35 14.60
C GLU A 142 3.76 -11.15 14.32
N ALA A 143 4.37 -10.13 14.92
CA ALA A 143 5.82 -9.87 14.79
C ALA A 143 6.67 -11.05 15.25
N ARG A 144 6.23 -11.77 16.30
CA ARG A 144 6.95 -12.95 16.86
C ARG A 144 7.06 -14.09 15.86
N VAL A 145 6.10 -14.28 14.99
CA VAL A 145 6.10 -15.38 14.01
C VAL A 145 6.66 -14.97 12.64
N ASN A 146 7.00 -13.69 12.45
CA ASN A 146 7.58 -13.20 11.21
C ASN A 146 8.95 -12.56 11.40
N TYR A 147 9.10 -11.24 11.47
CA TYR A 147 10.42 -10.59 11.46
C TYR A 147 11.27 -10.89 12.71
N LEU A 148 10.67 -11.24 13.85
CA LEU A 148 11.44 -11.67 15.01
C LEU A 148 12.20 -12.98 14.75
N GLN A 149 11.63 -13.91 13.99
CA GLN A 149 12.33 -15.14 13.60
C GLN A 149 13.55 -14.83 12.73
N TRP A 150 13.41 -13.89 11.80
CA TRP A 150 14.53 -13.37 11.02
C TRP A 150 15.59 -12.70 11.92
N LEU A 151 15.19 -11.83 12.87
CA LEU A 151 16.10 -11.23 13.84
C LEU A 151 16.84 -12.28 14.69
N LYS A 152 16.16 -13.38 15.05
CA LYS A 152 16.79 -14.51 15.75
C LYS A 152 17.82 -15.22 14.89
N ALA A 153 17.48 -15.50 13.62
CA ALA A 153 18.33 -16.22 12.69
C ALA A 153 19.56 -15.41 12.26
N ASP A 154 19.37 -14.15 11.89
CA ASP A 154 20.43 -13.33 11.28
C ASP A 154 21.23 -12.50 12.33
N PHE A 155 20.62 -12.14 13.47
CA PHE A 155 21.24 -11.28 14.50
C PHE A 155 21.37 -11.93 15.89
N GLY A 156 20.82 -13.12 16.09
CA GLY A 156 20.93 -13.85 17.35
C GLY A 156 20.10 -13.26 18.49
N PHE A 157 18.93 -12.68 18.18
CA PHE A 157 17.96 -12.29 19.21
C PHE A 157 17.39 -13.53 19.90
N ARG A 158 16.89 -13.37 21.13
CA ARG A 158 16.41 -14.49 21.95
C ARG A 158 14.94 -14.33 22.29
N GLU A 159 14.25 -15.45 22.47
CA GLU A 159 12.84 -15.46 22.83
C GLU A 159 12.58 -14.95 24.26
N ASP A 160 13.52 -15.18 25.19
CA ASP A 160 13.38 -14.80 26.61
C ASP A 160 13.41 -13.28 26.86
N GLN A 161 13.90 -12.49 25.90
CA GLN A 161 13.86 -11.02 25.95
C GLN A 161 12.54 -10.42 25.48
N VAL A 162 11.61 -11.24 24.91
CA VAL A 162 10.40 -10.77 24.26
C VAL A 162 9.23 -10.71 25.22
N LYS A 163 8.53 -9.55 25.24
CA LYS A 163 7.25 -9.35 25.93
C LYS A 163 6.16 -8.94 24.94
N PRO A 164 4.89 -9.27 25.23
CA PRO A 164 3.80 -8.88 24.35
C PRO A 164 3.69 -7.36 24.23
N TYR A 165 3.49 -6.88 23.00
CA TYR A 165 3.10 -5.52 22.68
C TYR A 165 1.63 -5.50 22.25
N THR A 166 0.84 -4.67 22.91
CA THR A 166 -0.62 -4.55 22.71
C THR A 166 -1.01 -3.20 22.13
N PHE A 167 -0.10 -2.60 21.34
CA PHE A 167 -0.27 -1.27 20.74
C PHE A 167 -0.40 -0.13 21.76
N ASN A 168 0.06 -0.37 23.00
CA ASN A 168 0.18 0.62 24.05
C ASN A 168 1.66 0.88 24.35
N PRO A 169 2.19 2.11 24.15
CA PRO A 169 3.59 2.44 24.38
C PRO A 169 3.98 2.58 25.85
N GLN A 170 3.02 2.58 26.79
CA GLN A 170 3.30 2.83 28.21
C GLN A 170 4.32 1.87 28.84
N PRO A 171 4.32 0.53 28.55
CA PRO A 171 5.36 -0.35 29.06
C PRO A 171 6.76 0.01 28.57
N PHE A 172 6.90 0.45 27.31
CA PHE A 172 8.17 0.96 26.79
C PHE A 172 8.58 2.25 27.46
N LEU A 173 7.65 3.22 27.62
CA LEU A 173 7.96 4.49 28.26
C LEU A 173 8.40 4.35 29.73
N ALA A 174 7.84 3.36 30.44
CA ALA A 174 8.18 3.06 31.83
C ALA A 174 9.51 2.34 32.01
N ASP A 175 9.94 1.53 31.02
CA ASP A 175 11.18 0.74 31.08
C ASP A 175 12.22 1.29 30.11
N LYS A 176 13.19 2.08 30.63
CA LYS A 176 14.28 2.65 29.81
C LYS A 176 15.21 1.58 29.20
N ARG A 177 15.20 0.36 29.72
CA ARG A 177 15.99 -0.77 29.18
C ARG A 177 15.14 -1.67 28.28
N SER A 178 14.25 -1.07 27.53
CA SER A 178 13.41 -1.76 26.58
C SER A 178 13.49 -1.16 25.18
N ALA A 179 12.99 -1.92 24.21
CA ALA A 179 12.69 -1.46 22.88
C ALA A 179 11.27 -1.93 22.50
N MET A 180 10.62 -1.21 21.61
CA MET A 180 9.29 -1.57 21.15
C MET A 180 9.20 -1.57 19.62
N GLN A 181 8.32 -2.41 19.08
CA GLN A 181 7.98 -2.35 17.68
C GLN A 181 7.18 -1.07 17.37
N GLY A 182 7.16 -0.69 16.11
CA GLY A 182 6.32 0.37 15.58
C GLY A 182 6.50 0.50 14.08
N TYR A 183 5.78 1.44 13.50
CA TYR A 183 6.00 1.95 12.16
C TYR A 183 6.74 3.28 12.22
N VAL A 184 7.76 3.46 11.39
CA VAL A 184 8.55 4.71 11.36
C VAL A 184 7.66 5.93 11.11
N THR A 185 6.53 5.73 10.48
CA THR A 185 5.54 6.74 10.08
C THR A 185 4.57 7.15 11.20
N SER A 186 4.55 6.44 12.34
CA SER A 186 3.55 6.71 13.40
C SER A 186 4.14 6.68 14.81
N GLU A 187 4.68 5.56 15.29
CA GLU A 187 5.08 5.38 16.69
C GLU A 187 6.16 6.35 17.16
N PRO A 188 7.20 6.73 16.39
CA PRO A 188 8.18 7.71 16.86
C PRO A 188 7.53 9.06 17.20
N PHE A 189 6.57 9.51 16.38
CA PHE A 189 5.81 10.73 16.64
C PHE A 189 4.94 10.60 17.91
N ALA A 190 4.23 9.49 18.06
CA ALA A 190 3.38 9.25 19.22
C ALA A 190 4.20 9.21 20.52
N VAL A 191 5.35 8.54 20.53
CA VAL A 191 6.28 8.47 21.67
C VAL A 191 6.80 9.87 22.01
N GLU A 192 7.26 10.63 21.02
CA GLU A 192 7.79 11.97 21.25
C GLU A 192 6.71 12.92 21.79
N LYS A 193 5.50 12.87 21.22
CA LYS A 193 4.37 13.71 21.66
C LYS A 193 3.90 13.38 23.08
N GLN A 194 3.92 12.10 23.48
CA GLN A 194 3.47 11.67 24.81
C GLN A 194 4.49 11.89 25.92
N SER A 195 5.79 11.79 25.60
CA SER A 195 6.83 11.73 26.62
C SER A 195 7.93 12.79 26.49
N GLY A 196 7.97 13.53 25.39
CA GLY A 196 9.09 14.40 25.03
C GLY A 196 10.37 13.63 24.64
N ILE A 197 10.34 12.31 24.64
CA ILE A 197 11.49 11.46 24.29
C ILE A 197 11.50 11.25 22.78
N LYS A 198 12.58 11.67 22.12
CA LYS A 198 12.83 11.32 20.72
C LYS A 198 13.51 9.94 20.66
N PRO A 199 12.79 8.87 20.27
CA PRO A 199 13.36 7.52 20.30
C PRO A 199 14.43 7.35 19.24
N LYS A 200 15.36 6.43 19.48
CA LYS A 200 16.27 5.93 18.46
C LYS A 200 15.54 4.91 17.60
N ILE A 201 15.62 5.08 16.28
CA ILE A 201 14.86 4.31 15.29
C ILE A 201 15.77 3.31 14.59
N PHE A 202 15.36 2.05 14.56
CA PHE A 202 16.00 0.97 13.79
C PHE A 202 15.00 0.46 12.76
N LEU A 203 15.05 1.01 11.53
CA LEU A 203 14.20 0.57 10.43
C LEU A 203 14.68 -0.79 9.94
N LEU A 204 13.87 -1.85 10.09
CA LEU A 204 14.28 -3.22 9.80
C LEU A 204 14.69 -3.44 8.35
N ALA A 205 14.07 -2.70 7.42
CA ALA A 205 14.42 -2.72 6.00
C ALA A 205 15.87 -2.30 5.74
N ASP A 206 16.45 -1.40 6.55
CA ASP A 206 17.83 -0.94 6.39
C ASP A 206 18.85 -1.99 6.93
N TYR A 207 18.37 -2.98 7.68
CA TYR A 207 19.18 -4.09 8.20
C TYR A 207 18.94 -5.40 7.42
N GLY A 208 18.21 -5.33 6.32
CA GLY A 208 18.02 -6.46 5.43
C GLY A 208 16.67 -7.18 5.53
N TYR A 209 15.71 -6.66 6.30
CA TYR A 209 14.32 -7.12 6.19
C TYR A 209 13.66 -6.48 4.97
N ASP A 210 14.08 -6.93 3.78
CA ASP A 210 13.85 -6.30 2.49
C ASP A 210 12.53 -6.72 1.81
N THR A 211 11.51 -7.08 2.59
CA THR A 211 10.17 -7.39 2.09
C THR A 211 9.53 -6.20 1.36
N TYR A 212 8.67 -6.50 0.39
CA TYR A 212 7.66 -5.53 -0.05
C TYR A 212 6.55 -5.45 0.99
N SER A 213 5.90 -4.28 1.09
CA SER A 213 4.82 -4.03 2.03
C SER A 213 3.66 -3.27 1.36
N THR A 214 2.51 -3.20 2.01
CA THR A 214 1.30 -2.57 1.45
C THR A 214 1.01 -3.08 0.03
N LEU A 215 0.92 -4.43 -0.09
CA LEU A 215 0.61 -5.04 -1.38
C LEU A 215 -0.90 -5.01 -1.64
N ILE A 216 -1.25 -4.89 -2.91
CA ILE A 216 -2.62 -5.12 -3.39
C ILE A 216 -2.75 -6.60 -3.75
N GLU A 217 -3.70 -7.30 -3.15
CA GLU A 217 -4.08 -8.66 -3.56
C GLU A 217 -5.49 -8.69 -4.14
N THR A 218 -5.72 -9.68 -5.01
CA THR A 218 -7.04 -10.01 -5.55
C THR A 218 -7.17 -11.51 -5.78
N ARG A 219 -8.37 -11.98 -6.17
CA ARG A 219 -8.55 -13.36 -6.58
C ARG A 219 -7.77 -13.64 -7.86
N ARG A 220 -7.13 -14.81 -7.93
CA ARG A 220 -6.45 -15.29 -9.16
C ARG A 220 -7.41 -15.34 -10.35
N GLU A 221 -8.66 -15.76 -10.12
CA GLU A 221 -9.71 -15.74 -11.13
C GLU A 221 -9.92 -14.37 -11.75
N LEU A 222 -9.95 -13.29 -10.91
CA LEU A 222 -10.19 -11.93 -11.40
C LEU A 222 -9.07 -11.45 -12.34
N THR A 223 -7.82 -11.88 -12.09
CA THR A 223 -6.69 -11.54 -12.97
C THR A 223 -6.81 -12.18 -14.36
N GLN A 224 -7.59 -13.25 -14.49
CA GLN A 224 -7.81 -13.98 -15.73
C GLN A 224 -9.09 -13.55 -16.46
N THR A 225 -10.18 -13.33 -15.70
CA THR A 225 -11.50 -13.04 -16.26
C THR A 225 -11.74 -11.55 -16.51
N LYS A 226 -11.10 -10.66 -15.71
CA LYS A 226 -11.21 -9.21 -15.83
C LYS A 226 -9.85 -8.51 -15.69
N PRO A 227 -8.83 -8.88 -16.51
CA PRO A 227 -7.48 -8.30 -16.38
C PRO A 227 -7.45 -6.78 -16.58
N ASP A 228 -8.33 -6.23 -17.42
CA ASP A 228 -8.46 -4.79 -17.64
C ASP A 228 -8.91 -4.06 -16.37
N LEU A 229 -9.91 -4.60 -15.64
CA LEU A 229 -10.34 -4.03 -14.36
C LEU A 229 -9.20 -4.01 -13.35
N VAL A 230 -8.44 -5.11 -13.24
CA VAL A 230 -7.29 -5.20 -12.34
C VAL A 230 -6.22 -4.19 -12.73
N GLN A 231 -5.92 -4.05 -14.04
CA GLN A 231 -4.95 -3.07 -14.52
C GLN A 231 -5.35 -1.64 -14.17
N ARG A 232 -6.60 -1.26 -14.46
CA ARG A 232 -7.10 0.09 -14.17
C ARG A 232 -7.07 0.41 -12.67
N PHE A 233 -7.40 -0.57 -11.81
CA PHE A 233 -7.33 -0.39 -10.37
C PHE A 233 -5.88 -0.20 -9.89
N VAL A 234 -4.94 -1.00 -10.38
CA VAL A 234 -3.52 -0.87 -10.04
C VAL A 234 -2.96 0.46 -10.52
N ASP A 235 -3.21 0.82 -11.78
CA ASP A 235 -2.69 2.06 -12.37
C ASP A 235 -3.23 3.30 -11.64
N ALA A 236 -4.54 3.34 -11.36
CA ALA A 236 -5.16 4.43 -10.63
C ALA A 236 -4.62 4.52 -9.18
N SER A 237 -4.39 3.39 -8.53
CA SER A 237 -3.77 3.35 -7.20
C SER A 237 -2.35 3.90 -7.22
N ILE A 238 -1.55 3.56 -8.23
CA ILE A 238 -0.18 4.08 -8.43
C ILE A 238 -0.21 5.60 -8.59
N VAL A 239 -1.07 6.13 -9.46
CA VAL A 239 -1.25 7.58 -9.65
C VAL A 239 -1.69 8.24 -8.35
N GLY A 240 -2.61 7.63 -7.61
CA GLY A 240 -3.04 8.09 -6.29
C GLY A 240 -1.88 8.21 -5.31
N TRP A 241 -0.95 7.25 -5.31
CA TRP A 241 0.24 7.32 -4.46
C TRP A 241 1.20 8.45 -4.86
N TYR A 242 1.43 8.69 -6.16
CA TYR A 242 2.21 9.85 -6.60
C TYR A 242 1.54 11.16 -6.17
N ASN A 243 0.23 11.29 -6.37
CA ASN A 243 -0.52 12.49 -5.99
C ASN A 243 -0.51 12.71 -4.46
N TYR A 244 -0.62 11.63 -3.66
CA TYR A 244 -0.59 11.72 -2.20
C TYR A 244 0.76 12.20 -1.67
N LEU A 245 1.85 11.68 -2.24
CA LEU A 245 3.20 12.04 -1.79
C LEU A 245 3.66 13.42 -2.28
N TYR A 246 3.28 13.81 -3.51
CA TYR A 246 3.88 14.96 -4.17
C TYR A 246 2.89 16.06 -4.55
N GLY A 247 1.59 15.78 -4.50
CA GLY A 247 0.52 16.72 -4.80
C GLY A 247 -0.17 17.26 -3.54
N ASP A 248 -1.39 17.77 -3.72
CA ASP A 248 -2.25 18.23 -2.63
C ASP A 248 -3.05 17.06 -2.04
N ASN A 249 -2.67 16.64 -0.84
CA ASN A 249 -3.28 15.50 -0.16
C ASN A 249 -4.35 15.88 0.89
N ARG A 250 -4.75 17.15 0.98
CA ARG A 250 -5.70 17.63 2.00
C ARG A 250 -7.06 16.92 1.92
N ALA A 251 -7.58 16.69 0.71
CA ALA A 251 -8.85 16.01 0.52
C ALA A 251 -8.78 14.53 0.92
N ALA A 252 -7.68 13.84 0.62
CA ALA A 252 -7.42 12.47 1.07
C ALA A 252 -7.32 12.39 2.60
N ASN A 253 -6.58 13.31 3.21
CA ASN A 253 -6.44 13.39 4.66
C ASN A 253 -7.78 13.65 5.36
N ALA A 254 -8.65 14.46 4.76
CA ALA A 254 -10.02 14.67 5.28
C ALA A 254 -10.84 13.36 5.25
N LEU A 255 -10.73 12.55 4.20
CA LEU A 255 -11.38 11.24 4.13
C LEU A 255 -10.79 10.24 5.14
N ILE A 256 -9.47 10.24 5.33
CA ILE A 256 -8.81 9.41 6.35
C ILE A 256 -9.34 9.77 7.73
N LYS A 257 -9.37 11.05 8.10
CA LYS A 257 -9.91 11.51 9.39
C LYS A 257 -11.40 11.20 9.56
N LYS A 258 -12.18 11.21 8.48
CA LYS A 258 -13.59 10.79 8.53
C LYS A 258 -13.75 9.33 8.91
N HIS A 259 -12.87 8.44 8.43
CA HIS A 259 -12.89 7.01 8.72
C HIS A 259 -12.15 6.66 10.03
N ASN A 260 -11.21 7.50 10.45
CA ASN A 260 -10.46 7.36 11.69
C ASN A 260 -10.26 8.73 12.36
N PRO A 261 -11.18 9.13 13.26
CA PRO A 261 -11.09 10.43 13.94
C PRO A 261 -9.88 10.62 14.87
N GLU A 262 -9.15 9.54 15.17
CA GLU A 262 -7.92 9.62 15.98
C GLU A 262 -6.73 10.17 15.20
N MET A 263 -6.80 10.21 13.87
CA MET A 263 -5.76 10.78 13.03
C MET A 263 -5.75 12.32 13.11
N SER A 264 -4.63 12.88 13.56
CA SER A 264 -4.44 14.35 13.55
C SER A 264 -3.75 14.83 12.27
N ASP A 265 -3.93 16.10 11.92
CA ASP A 265 -3.23 16.72 10.78
C ASP A 265 -1.71 16.67 10.96
N GLU A 266 -1.23 16.83 12.21
CA GLU A 266 0.19 16.75 12.55
C GLU A 266 0.77 15.35 12.29
N LEU A 267 0.05 14.29 12.70
CA LEU A 267 0.47 12.91 12.47
C LEU A 267 0.46 12.59 10.98
N LEU A 268 -0.58 12.98 10.24
CA LEU A 268 -0.67 12.79 8.79
C LEU A 268 0.48 13.49 8.05
N ALA A 269 0.81 14.75 8.45
CA ALA A 269 1.93 15.49 7.87
C ALA A 269 3.29 14.80 8.19
N TYR A 270 3.47 14.38 9.44
CA TYR A 270 4.65 13.61 9.87
C TYR A 270 4.80 12.33 9.04
N SER A 271 3.73 11.55 8.89
CA SER A 271 3.73 10.28 8.17
C SER A 271 4.14 10.46 6.72
N VAL A 272 3.56 11.45 6.00
CA VAL A 272 3.90 11.75 4.61
C VAL A 272 5.36 12.20 4.47
N ALA A 273 5.83 13.07 5.36
CA ALA A 273 7.23 13.53 5.37
C ALA A 273 8.19 12.36 5.61
N THR A 274 7.85 11.48 6.54
CA THR A 274 8.63 10.29 6.90
C THR A 274 8.64 9.26 5.77
N MET A 275 7.50 8.98 5.13
CA MET A 275 7.46 8.08 3.95
C MET A 275 8.42 8.54 2.85
N LYS A 276 8.50 9.85 2.62
CA LYS A 276 9.45 10.43 1.64
C LYS A 276 10.89 10.34 2.12
N ALA A 277 11.17 10.74 3.35
CA ALA A 277 12.53 10.79 3.90
C ALA A 277 13.19 9.41 3.98
N TYR A 278 12.43 8.38 4.34
CA TYR A 278 12.92 7.00 4.42
C TYR A 278 12.78 6.21 3.12
N GLY A 279 12.14 6.80 2.10
CA GLY A 279 11.89 6.14 0.83
C GLY A 279 10.99 4.91 0.97
N ILE A 280 9.95 5.01 1.79
CA ILE A 280 9.04 3.87 2.04
C ILE A 280 8.33 3.45 0.75
N VAL A 281 7.78 4.41 0.01
CA VAL A 281 6.99 4.16 -1.20
C VAL A 281 7.85 4.26 -2.46
N ASP A 282 8.55 5.38 -2.63
CA ASP A 282 9.25 5.74 -3.88
C ASP A 282 10.76 5.60 -3.74
N SER A 283 11.22 4.38 -3.65
CA SER A 283 12.64 4.01 -3.57
C SER A 283 12.87 2.63 -4.23
N GLY A 284 14.02 2.01 -4.04
CA GLY A 284 14.30 0.67 -4.50
C GLY A 284 13.93 0.45 -5.98
N ASP A 285 13.17 -0.60 -6.25
CA ASP A 285 12.74 -0.96 -7.61
C ASP A 285 11.82 0.11 -8.23
N ALA A 286 11.05 0.84 -7.42
CA ALA A 286 10.16 1.89 -7.90
C ALA A 286 10.89 3.07 -8.55
N ARG A 287 12.16 3.31 -8.24
CA ARG A 287 12.94 4.37 -8.91
C ARG A 287 13.01 4.18 -10.41
N ASN A 288 13.17 2.95 -10.85
CA ASN A 288 13.31 2.60 -12.25
C ASN A 288 12.01 2.11 -12.88
N LEU A 289 11.18 1.40 -12.12
CA LEU A 289 10.01 0.70 -12.63
C LEU A 289 8.68 1.41 -12.31
N GLY A 290 8.69 2.45 -11.46
CA GLY A 290 7.51 3.17 -10.98
C GLY A 290 6.97 2.62 -9.66
N ILE A 291 6.17 3.41 -8.94
CA ILE A 291 5.45 2.96 -7.73
C ILE A 291 4.63 1.71 -8.08
N GLY A 292 4.46 0.81 -7.13
CA GLY A 292 3.80 -0.48 -7.35
C GLY A 292 4.74 -1.61 -7.78
N ALA A 293 6.00 -1.29 -8.06
CA ALA A 293 6.98 -2.24 -8.61
C ALA A 293 7.22 -3.47 -7.73
N MET A 294 7.36 -4.60 -8.40
CA MET A 294 7.85 -5.87 -7.83
C MET A 294 8.83 -6.53 -8.80
N THR A 295 9.78 -7.30 -8.28
CA THR A 295 10.73 -8.08 -9.09
C THR A 295 10.85 -9.50 -8.56
N ASP A 296 11.00 -10.48 -9.48
CA ASP A 296 11.24 -11.89 -9.11
C ASP A 296 12.50 -12.03 -8.25
N ALA A 297 13.54 -11.28 -8.57
CA ALA A 297 14.81 -11.34 -7.85
C ALA A 297 14.66 -10.98 -6.38
N ARG A 298 13.94 -9.91 -6.08
CA ARG A 298 13.74 -9.46 -4.71
C ARG A 298 12.78 -10.36 -3.92
N ILE A 299 11.69 -10.81 -4.54
CA ILE A 299 10.76 -11.75 -3.91
C ILE A 299 11.48 -13.07 -3.60
N LYS A 300 12.33 -13.57 -4.54
CA LYS A 300 13.15 -14.75 -4.29
C LYS A 300 14.15 -14.55 -3.16
N SER A 301 14.84 -13.42 -3.14
CA SER A 301 15.80 -13.09 -2.07
C SER A 301 15.12 -13.10 -0.70
N PHE A 302 13.95 -12.50 -0.60
CA PHE A 302 13.17 -12.49 0.63
C PHE A 302 12.66 -13.88 1.01
N PHE A 303 12.19 -14.67 0.04
CA PHE A 303 11.80 -16.07 0.24
C PHE A 303 12.96 -16.89 0.83
N ASP A 304 14.14 -16.85 0.19
CA ASP A 304 15.32 -17.60 0.65
C ASP A 304 15.72 -17.19 2.07
N LYS A 305 15.57 -15.92 2.41
CA LYS A 305 15.83 -15.37 3.76
C LYS A 305 14.85 -15.96 4.78
N MET A 306 13.56 -16.00 4.46
CA MET A 306 12.54 -16.54 5.36
C MET A 306 12.64 -18.07 5.50
N VAL A 307 13.09 -18.77 4.47
CA VAL A 307 13.42 -20.21 4.55
C VAL A 307 14.59 -20.43 5.52
N ARG A 308 15.67 -19.62 5.42
CA ARG A 308 16.81 -19.68 6.35
C ARG A 308 16.39 -19.42 7.80
N ALA A 309 15.48 -18.46 7.99
CA ALA A 309 14.93 -18.12 9.31
C ALA A 309 13.92 -19.16 9.86
N GLY A 310 13.62 -20.21 9.09
CA GLY A 310 12.65 -21.23 9.49
C GLY A 310 11.19 -20.77 9.51
N VAL A 311 10.90 -19.63 8.86
CA VAL A 311 9.55 -19.05 8.79
C VAL A 311 8.74 -19.63 7.65
N VAL A 312 9.38 -19.88 6.51
CA VAL A 312 8.75 -20.40 5.30
C VAL A 312 9.35 -21.76 4.96
N LYS A 313 8.51 -22.71 4.53
CA LYS A 313 8.98 -24.02 4.06
C LYS A 313 9.72 -23.89 2.72
N ARG A 314 10.82 -24.63 2.57
CA ARG A 314 11.67 -24.59 1.36
C ARG A 314 10.96 -25.06 0.10
N ASP A 315 10.02 -25.99 0.24
CA ASP A 315 9.25 -26.59 -0.86
C ASP A 315 8.02 -25.80 -1.28
N LEU A 316 7.77 -24.64 -0.65
CA LEU A 316 6.69 -23.75 -1.06
C LEU A 316 6.96 -23.20 -2.47
N ASP A 317 6.01 -23.38 -3.38
CA ASP A 317 5.99 -22.64 -4.64
C ASP A 317 5.55 -21.18 -4.43
N TYR A 318 6.50 -20.35 -3.97
CA TYR A 318 6.27 -18.95 -3.65
C TYR A 318 5.86 -18.11 -4.88
N ARG A 319 6.14 -18.60 -6.12
CA ARG A 319 5.75 -17.89 -7.36
C ARG A 319 4.25 -17.82 -7.54
N GLN A 320 3.49 -18.68 -6.86
CA GLN A 320 2.04 -18.58 -6.84
C GLN A 320 1.52 -17.38 -6.01
N SER A 321 2.33 -16.73 -5.18
CA SER A 321 1.90 -15.65 -4.31
C SER A 321 1.75 -14.30 -5.00
N TYR A 322 2.30 -14.11 -6.20
CA TYR A 322 2.33 -12.83 -6.91
C TYR A 322 2.27 -12.96 -8.43
N THR A 323 2.02 -11.85 -9.11
CA THR A 323 2.18 -11.71 -10.56
C THR A 323 2.73 -10.34 -10.91
N LEU A 324 3.60 -10.27 -11.92
CA LEU A 324 4.16 -9.02 -12.44
C LEU A 324 3.35 -8.43 -13.60
N GLN A 325 2.23 -9.07 -13.96
CA GLN A 325 1.42 -8.71 -15.13
C GLN A 325 0.96 -7.25 -15.13
N PHE A 326 0.68 -6.68 -13.96
CA PHE A 326 0.00 -5.40 -13.80
C PHE A 326 0.92 -4.26 -13.38
N VAL A 327 2.19 -4.51 -13.11
CA VAL A 327 3.17 -3.54 -12.59
C VAL A 327 4.36 -3.33 -13.52
N ASN A 328 5.33 -2.53 -13.10
CA ASN A 328 6.59 -2.25 -13.81
C ASN A 328 6.41 -1.49 -15.12
N LYS A 329 5.32 -0.74 -15.26
CA LYS A 329 4.93 -0.01 -16.48
C LYS A 329 5.22 1.50 -16.38
N ARG A 330 5.80 1.96 -15.26
CA ARG A 330 6.13 3.37 -14.99
C ARG A 330 4.92 4.32 -15.04
N VAL A 331 3.72 3.82 -14.79
CA VAL A 331 2.49 4.61 -14.75
C VAL A 331 2.66 5.75 -13.75
N GLY A 332 2.33 6.99 -14.13
CA GLY A 332 2.40 8.17 -13.28
C GLY A 332 3.82 8.62 -12.90
N ALA A 333 4.90 8.01 -13.46
CA ALA A 333 6.28 8.34 -13.09
C ALA A 333 6.67 9.80 -13.40
N GLU A 334 5.94 10.44 -14.32
CA GLU A 334 6.08 11.87 -14.66
C GLU A 334 5.60 12.80 -13.54
N LEU A 335 4.78 12.29 -12.61
CA LEU A 335 4.29 13.03 -11.43
C LEU A 335 5.34 13.14 -10.32
N ARG A 336 6.43 12.38 -10.43
CA ARG A 336 7.57 12.50 -9.51
C ARG A 336 8.27 13.83 -9.75
N PRO A 337 8.56 14.62 -8.69
CA PRO A 337 9.36 15.84 -8.83
C PRO A 337 10.68 15.55 -9.53
N LYS A 338 11.05 16.42 -10.47
CA LYS A 338 12.40 16.39 -11.06
C LYS A 338 13.36 16.99 -10.03
N ASN A 339 14.36 16.22 -9.61
CA ASN A 339 15.46 16.70 -8.77
C ASN A 339 16.31 17.73 -9.53
#